data_bc463a345707916cec7e8498ee310f50
#
_entry.id   bc463a345707916cec7e8498ee310f50
#
_cell.length_a   1.000
_cell.length_b   1.000
_cell.length_c   1.000
_cell.angle_alpha   90.00
_cell.angle_beta   90.00
_cell.angle_gamma   90.00
#
_symmetry.space_group_name_H-M   'P 1'
#
loop_
_entity.id
_entity.type
_entity.pdbx_description
1 polymer ?
#
loop_
_entity_poly.entity_id
_entity_poly.type
_entity_poly.pdbx_seq_one_letter_code
_entity_poly.pdbx_strand_id
1 'polypeptide(L)'
;MLAIAKGANLALMFVLELGVLASVGYWGFTVSPNWAVKLLAGLGAPALFIAAWALFGAGGGANAVVPLTGAARALLEIVWFGGGALALYAAGLATPAVVFAVVFVVNAVLRIVWKQV
;
A
#
# COMPACT_ATOMS: atom_id res chain seq x y z
N MET A 1 -18.35 -15.24 14.38
CA MET A 1 -16.90 -15.43 14.15
C MET A 1 -16.47 -14.95 12.77
N LEU A 2 -17.17 -15.36 11.71
CA LEU A 2 -16.81 -14.92 10.34
C LEU A 2 -16.92 -13.41 10.16
N ALA A 3 -17.96 -12.77 10.74
CA ALA A 3 -18.11 -11.32 10.65
C ALA A 3 -16.92 -10.57 11.30
N ILE A 4 -16.41 -11.09 12.40
CA ILE A 4 -15.24 -10.51 13.09
C ILE A 4 -13.99 -10.70 12.21
N ALA A 5 -13.81 -11.87 11.62
CA ALA A 5 -12.68 -12.14 10.74
C ALA A 5 -12.70 -11.25 9.49
N LYS A 6 -13.87 -11.06 8.89
CA LYS A 6 -14.04 -10.15 7.75
C LYS A 6 -13.72 -8.70 8.10
N GLY A 7 -14.22 -8.23 9.25
CA GLY A 7 -13.91 -6.90 9.75
C GLY A 7 -12.43 -6.71 10.03
N ALA A 8 -11.79 -7.71 10.64
CA ALA A 8 -10.35 -7.68 10.89
C ALA A 8 -9.55 -7.62 9.60
N ASN A 9 -9.99 -8.32 8.55
CA ASN A 9 -9.31 -8.30 7.25
C ASN A 9 -9.40 -6.92 6.59
N LEU A 10 -10.54 -6.25 6.69
CA LEU A 10 -10.69 -4.87 6.19
C LEU A 10 -9.84 -3.88 6.99
N ALA A 11 -9.78 -4.06 8.31
CA ALA A 11 -8.90 -3.24 9.14
C ALA A 11 -7.43 -3.47 8.80
N LEU A 12 -7.05 -4.72 8.50
CA LEU A 12 -5.70 -5.04 8.06
C LEU A 12 -5.37 -4.36 6.73
N MET A 13 -6.32 -4.31 5.80
CA MET A 13 -6.12 -3.57 4.56
C MET A 13 -5.78 -2.10 4.82
N PHE A 14 -6.50 -1.45 5.73
CA PHE A 14 -6.22 -0.07 6.10
C PHE A 14 -4.82 0.08 6.71
N VAL A 15 -4.43 -0.84 7.60
CA VAL A 15 -3.08 -0.85 8.18
C VAL A 15 -2.02 -1.03 7.10
N LEU A 16 -2.27 -1.89 6.11
CA LEU A 16 -1.36 -2.07 4.97
C LEU A 16 -1.24 -0.80 4.13
N GLU A 17 -2.35 -0.07 3.93
CA GLU A 17 -2.32 1.22 3.23
C GLU A 17 -1.39 2.21 3.95
N LEU A 18 -1.52 2.33 5.27
CA LEU A 18 -0.62 3.17 6.06
C LEU A 18 0.82 2.67 5.98
N GLY A 19 1.00 1.35 5.96
CA GLY A 19 2.30 0.70 5.83
C GLY A 19 3.01 1.05 4.52
N VAL A 20 2.26 1.15 3.41
CA VAL A 20 2.82 1.60 2.12
C VAL A 20 3.37 3.01 2.24
N LEU A 21 2.60 3.92 2.81
CA LEU A 21 3.03 5.32 2.96
C LEU A 21 4.28 5.43 3.83
N ALA A 22 4.31 4.70 4.95
CA ALA A 22 5.47 4.65 5.82
C ALA A 22 6.70 4.06 5.09
N SER A 23 6.49 3.02 4.29
CA SER A 23 7.56 2.33 3.55
C SER A 23 8.18 3.22 2.50
N VAL A 24 7.37 3.87 1.67
CA VAL A 24 7.89 4.75 0.61
C VAL A 24 8.50 6.02 1.20
N GLY A 25 7.95 6.52 2.31
CA GLY A 25 8.53 7.65 3.03
C GLY A 25 9.90 7.30 3.61
N TYR A 26 10.00 6.17 4.29
CA TYR A 26 11.27 5.69 4.82
C TYR A 26 12.31 5.52 3.71
N TRP A 27 11.93 4.85 2.62
CA TRP A 27 12.82 4.71 1.47
C TRP A 27 13.31 6.08 0.96
N GLY A 28 12.39 7.03 0.81
CA GLY A 28 12.72 8.37 0.33
C GLY A 28 13.77 9.07 1.18
N PHE A 29 13.71 8.88 2.51
CA PHE A 29 14.69 9.42 3.43
C PHE A 29 16.05 8.70 3.38
N THR A 30 16.17 7.56 2.69
CA THR A 30 17.39 6.78 2.57
C THR A 30 18.11 6.95 1.23
N VAL A 31 17.53 7.62 0.24
CA VAL A 31 18.06 7.66 -1.13
C VAL A 31 19.31 8.51 -1.28
N SER A 32 19.56 9.42 -0.34
CA SER A 32 20.69 10.35 -0.41
C SER A 32 21.07 10.83 0.99
N PRO A 33 22.35 11.17 1.24
CA PRO A 33 22.74 11.86 2.47
C PRO A 33 22.36 13.34 2.47
N ASN A 34 21.98 13.91 1.31
CA ASN A 34 21.59 15.31 1.19
C ASN A 34 20.18 15.52 1.73
N TRP A 35 20.02 16.43 2.71
CA TRP A 35 18.71 16.65 3.35
C TRP A 35 17.65 17.22 2.42
N ALA A 36 18.04 18.01 1.41
CA ALA A 36 17.06 18.51 0.44
C ALA A 36 16.46 17.34 -0.36
N VAL A 37 17.30 16.40 -0.79
CA VAL A 37 16.83 15.19 -1.48
C VAL A 37 16.03 14.29 -0.55
N LYS A 38 16.45 14.11 0.70
CA LYS A 38 15.71 13.35 1.70
C LYS A 38 14.30 13.88 1.89
N LEU A 39 14.17 15.20 2.05
CA LEU A 39 12.86 15.83 2.23
C LEU A 39 11.99 15.69 0.97
N LEU A 40 12.57 15.94 -0.21
CA LEU A 40 11.84 15.80 -1.46
C LEU A 40 11.34 14.35 -1.67
N ALA A 41 12.22 13.37 -1.53
CA ALA A 41 11.85 11.97 -1.74
C ALA A 41 11.01 11.42 -0.57
N GLY A 42 11.39 11.72 0.67
CA GLY A 42 10.74 11.20 1.87
C GLY A 42 9.34 11.75 2.10
N LEU A 43 9.06 12.96 1.62
CA LEU A 43 7.72 13.55 1.67
C LEU A 43 7.02 13.45 0.32
N GLY A 44 7.75 13.58 -0.78
CA GLY A 44 7.19 13.54 -2.12
C GLY A 44 6.70 12.17 -2.55
N ALA A 45 7.42 11.10 -2.21
CA ALA A 45 6.99 9.73 -2.56
C ALA A 45 5.67 9.36 -1.87
N PRO A 46 5.50 9.53 -0.55
CA PRO A 46 4.20 9.32 0.07
C PRO A 46 3.11 10.23 -0.53
N ALA A 47 3.42 11.48 -0.83
CA ALA A 47 2.45 12.41 -1.40
C ALA A 47 1.93 11.91 -2.77
N LEU A 48 2.81 11.38 -3.62
CA LEU A 48 2.41 10.80 -4.90
C LEU A 48 1.56 9.55 -4.71
N PHE A 49 1.91 8.70 -3.75
CA PHE A 49 1.13 7.50 -3.42
C PHE A 49 -0.24 7.88 -2.87
N ILE A 50 -0.34 8.89 -2.01
CA ILE A 50 -1.62 9.41 -1.51
C ILE A 50 -2.46 9.93 -2.67
N ALA A 51 -1.88 10.70 -3.58
CA ALA A 51 -2.61 11.23 -4.73
C ALA A 51 -3.17 10.12 -5.62
N ALA A 52 -2.35 9.10 -5.94
CA ALA A 52 -2.80 7.97 -6.74
C ALA A 52 -3.93 7.20 -6.05
N TRP A 53 -3.81 6.98 -4.73
CA TRP A 53 -4.81 6.25 -3.97
C TRP A 53 -6.11 7.04 -3.84
N ALA A 54 -6.02 8.34 -3.58
CA ALA A 54 -7.20 9.22 -3.52
C ALA A 54 -7.96 9.26 -4.84
N LEU A 55 -7.23 9.21 -5.96
CA LEU A 55 -7.85 9.21 -7.29
C LEU A 55 -8.52 7.88 -7.63
N PHE A 56 -7.89 6.75 -7.32
CA PHE A 56 -8.29 5.47 -7.90
C PHE A 56 -8.66 4.39 -6.90
N GLY A 57 -8.24 4.46 -5.66
CA GLY A 57 -8.30 3.31 -4.76
C GLY A 57 -8.85 3.52 -3.37
N ALA A 58 -8.99 4.75 -2.91
CA ALA A 58 -9.33 5.04 -1.51
C ALA A 58 -10.65 4.39 -1.09
N GLY A 59 -10.66 3.84 0.12
CA GLY A 59 -11.85 3.21 0.69
C GLY A 59 -12.33 1.99 -0.09
N GLY A 60 -11.40 1.22 -0.66
CA GLY A 60 -11.74 0.09 -1.51
C GLY A 60 -12.39 0.51 -2.83
N GLY A 61 -12.18 1.75 -3.24
CA GLY A 61 -12.82 2.36 -4.40
C GLY A 61 -13.99 3.27 -4.05
N ALA A 62 -14.61 3.08 -2.88
CA ALA A 62 -15.82 3.83 -2.50
C ALA A 62 -15.57 5.33 -2.35
N ASN A 63 -14.37 5.72 -1.89
CA ASN A 63 -14.01 7.12 -1.66
C ASN A 63 -13.08 7.67 -2.74
N ALA A 64 -12.80 6.90 -3.79
CA ALA A 64 -11.93 7.33 -4.88
C ALA A 64 -12.65 8.28 -5.84
N VAL A 65 -11.92 9.23 -6.41
CA VAL A 65 -12.47 10.17 -7.40
C VAL A 65 -12.83 9.42 -8.69
N VAL A 66 -11.95 8.52 -9.15
CA VAL A 66 -12.17 7.67 -10.33
C VAL A 66 -11.94 6.22 -9.92
N PRO A 67 -12.94 5.55 -9.32
CA PRO A 67 -12.75 4.18 -8.82
C PRO A 67 -12.48 3.19 -9.95
N LEU A 68 -11.47 2.35 -9.75
CA LEU A 68 -11.17 1.25 -10.66
C LEU A 68 -11.81 -0.04 -10.15
N THR A 69 -12.19 -0.92 -11.08
CA THR A 69 -12.80 -2.20 -10.78
C THR A 69 -12.14 -3.31 -11.58
N GLY A 70 -12.37 -4.57 -11.19
CA GLY A 70 -11.89 -5.74 -11.91
C GLY A 70 -10.37 -5.79 -12.02
N ALA A 71 -9.87 -6.12 -13.21
CA ALA A 71 -8.43 -6.27 -13.46
C ALA A 71 -7.67 -4.95 -13.26
N ALA A 72 -8.27 -3.81 -13.59
CA ALA A 72 -7.65 -2.51 -13.38
C ALA A 72 -7.44 -2.22 -11.88
N ARG A 73 -8.42 -2.57 -11.05
CA ARG A 73 -8.29 -2.45 -9.59
C ARG A 73 -7.21 -3.39 -9.05
N ALA A 74 -7.18 -4.63 -9.51
CA ALA A 74 -6.16 -5.59 -9.09
C ALA A 74 -4.76 -5.10 -9.46
N LEU A 75 -4.59 -4.56 -10.67
CA LEU A 75 -3.31 -4.00 -11.10
C LEU A 75 -2.90 -2.80 -10.26
N LEU A 76 -3.83 -1.90 -9.96
CA LEU A 76 -3.58 -0.76 -9.09
C LEU A 76 -3.07 -1.21 -7.72
N GLU A 77 -3.72 -2.20 -7.11
CA GLU A 77 -3.32 -2.73 -5.80
C GLU A 77 -1.93 -3.35 -5.86
N ILE A 78 -1.66 -4.16 -6.88
CA ILE A 78 -0.35 -4.81 -7.03
C ILE A 78 0.75 -3.75 -7.16
N VAL A 79 0.55 -2.73 -7.97
CA VAL A 79 1.54 -1.67 -8.17
C VAL A 79 1.70 -0.84 -6.89
N TRP A 80 0.61 -0.47 -6.24
CA TRP A 80 0.64 0.42 -5.09
C TRP A 80 1.22 -0.27 -3.85
N PHE A 81 0.68 -1.45 -3.49
CA PHE A 81 1.19 -2.24 -2.36
C PHE A 81 2.55 -2.85 -2.68
N GLY A 82 2.74 -3.32 -3.91
CA GLY A 82 4.03 -3.80 -4.39
C GLY A 82 5.10 -2.72 -4.36
N GLY A 83 4.72 -1.48 -4.65
CA GLY A 83 5.60 -0.32 -4.51
C GLY A 83 6.08 -0.13 -3.08
N GLY A 84 5.20 -0.33 -2.08
CA GLY A 84 5.57 -0.30 -0.67
C GLY A 84 6.57 -1.38 -0.30
N ALA A 85 6.32 -2.61 -0.72
CA ALA A 85 7.22 -3.73 -0.48
C ALA A 85 8.58 -3.51 -1.16
N LEU A 86 8.57 -3.02 -2.40
CA LEU A 86 9.79 -2.73 -3.14
C LEU A 86 10.59 -1.60 -2.48
N ALA A 87 9.91 -0.59 -1.95
CA ALA A 87 10.54 0.50 -1.22
C ALA A 87 11.26 -0.02 0.04
N LEU A 88 10.64 -0.92 0.80
CA LEU A 88 11.28 -1.56 1.94
C LEU A 88 12.52 -2.33 1.52
N TYR A 89 12.42 -3.11 0.46
CA TYR A 89 13.55 -3.87 -0.07
C TYR A 89 14.68 -2.95 -0.49
N ALA A 90 14.38 -1.90 -1.24
CA ALA A 90 15.37 -0.92 -1.70
C ALA A 90 16.02 -0.16 -0.55
N ALA A 91 15.32 -0.01 0.57
CA ALA A 91 15.85 0.62 1.79
C ALA A 91 16.71 -0.34 2.63
N GLY A 92 16.92 -1.57 2.17
CA GLY A 92 17.73 -2.57 2.87
C GLY A 92 16.95 -3.42 3.87
N LEU A 93 15.62 -3.31 3.87
CA LEU A 93 14.74 -4.04 4.80
C LEU A 93 14.09 -5.22 4.10
N ALA A 94 14.91 -6.20 3.68
CA ALA A 94 14.44 -7.35 2.89
C ALA A 94 13.40 -8.19 3.64
N THR A 95 13.61 -8.50 4.92
CA THR A 95 12.66 -9.29 5.71
C THR A 95 11.33 -8.57 5.89
N PRO A 96 11.29 -7.30 6.34
CA PRO A 96 10.02 -6.54 6.34
C PRO A 96 9.35 -6.47 4.98
N ALA A 97 10.11 -6.34 3.89
CA ALA A 97 9.55 -6.30 2.55
C ALA A 97 8.83 -7.60 2.20
N VAL A 98 9.41 -8.74 2.48
CA VAL A 98 8.81 -10.06 2.23
C VAL A 98 7.58 -10.26 3.11
N VAL A 99 7.67 -9.94 4.39
CA VAL A 99 6.54 -10.05 5.32
C VAL A 99 5.37 -9.19 4.85
N PHE A 100 5.65 -7.95 4.47
CA PHE A 100 4.63 -7.03 3.95
C PHE A 100 3.95 -7.60 2.71
N ALA A 101 4.73 -8.08 1.75
CA ALA A 101 4.20 -8.66 0.52
C ALA A 101 3.32 -9.88 0.79
N VAL A 102 3.75 -10.77 1.67
CA VAL A 102 2.98 -11.97 2.03
C VAL A 102 1.67 -11.59 2.72
N VAL A 103 1.73 -10.67 3.68
CA VAL A 103 0.52 -10.20 4.39
C VAL A 103 -0.46 -9.56 3.42
N PHE A 104 0.04 -8.75 2.48
CA PHE A 104 -0.81 -8.16 1.45
C PHE A 104 -1.50 -9.23 0.60
N VAL A 105 -0.75 -10.22 0.12
CA VAL A 105 -1.31 -11.29 -0.73
C VAL A 105 -2.39 -12.05 0.03
N VAL A 106 -2.15 -12.42 1.29
CA VAL A 106 -3.14 -13.11 2.11
C VAL A 106 -4.39 -12.24 2.28
N ASN A 107 -4.21 -10.96 2.59
CA ASN A 107 -5.33 -10.02 2.73
C ASN A 107 -6.13 -9.91 1.43
N ALA A 108 -5.45 -9.80 0.30
CA ALA A 108 -6.10 -9.66 -1.00
C ALA A 108 -6.89 -10.92 -1.37
N VAL A 109 -6.32 -12.10 -1.15
CA VAL A 109 -7.00 -13.38 -1.40
C VAL A 109 -8.24 -13.50 -0.53
N LEU A 110 -8.15 -13.18 0.75
CA LEU A 110 -9.30 -13.22 1.65
C LEU A 110 -10.39 -12.24 1.24
N ARG A 111 -10.02 -11.04 0.77
CA ARG A 111 -11.00 -10.07 0.27
C ARG A 111 -11.73 -10.59 -0.95
N ILE A 112 -11.04 -11.29 -1.84
CA ILE A 112 -11.66 -11.92 -3.01
C ILE A 112 -12.60 -13.04 -2.57
N VAL A 113 -12.11 -13.96 -1.72
CA VAL A 113 -12.90 -15.10 -1.23
C VAL A 113 -14.14 -14.63 -0.48
N TRP A 114 -14.02 -13.60 0.33
CA TRP A 114 -15.13 -13.08 1.14
C TRP A 114 -15.92 -11.97 0.45
N LYS A 115 -15.64 -11.72 -0.82
CA LYS A 115 -16.35 -10.72 -1.63
C LYS A 115 -16.30 -9.32 -0.99
N GLN A 116 -15.12 -8.91 -0.54
CA GLN A 116 -14.87 -7.59 0.06
C GLN A 116 -14.25 -6.61 -0.94
N VAL A 117 -14.24 -6.95 -2.19
CA VAL A 117 -13.71 -6.09 -3.27
C VAL A 117 -14.80 -5.62 -4.19
#